data_3dc142a77eb5b4701abb3e9dadeabcf5
#
_entry.id   3dc142a77eb5b4701abb3e9dadeabcf5
#
_cell.length_a   1.000
_cell.length_b   1.000
_cell.length_c   1.000
_cell.angle_alpha   90.00
_cell.angle_beta   90.00
_cell.angle_gamma   90.00
#
_symmetry.space_group_name_H-M   'P 1'
#
loop_
_entity.id
_entity.type
_entity.pdbx_description
1 polymer ?
#
loop_
_entity_poly.entity_id
_entity_poly.type
_entity_poly.pdbx_seq_one_letter_code
_entity_poly.pdbx_strand_id
1 'polypeptide(L)'
;MSIGRSLAGIDTPARIAATATLGATVEAAVLWRFGITAPLGAYLFFGAVAAVASATDLASRRVPNRVVLAAVAGGGVLLALASGLDAAWWPLARAGIAMVVLAGLHLALGLAFPSGMGMGDVKWAAVAGLYLGWLGWPAIATGTLLAFSVAALFVLALRLATSRRGRLVVPMAPFMSAGALVAILVAR
;
A
#
# COMPACT_ATOMS: atom_id res chain seq x y z
N MET A 1 -11.18 -24.88 -6.08
CA MET A 1 -10.70 -25.41 -4.81
C MET A 1 -9.53 -24.54 -4.35
N SER A 2 -9.47 -23.83 -3.30
CA SER A 2 -10.31 -23.58 -2.14
C SER A 2 -9.84 -22.25 -1.51
N ILE A 3 -10.63 -21.19 -1.61
CA ILE A 3 -10.43 -19.93 -0.87
C ILE A 3 -10.54 -20.19 0.64
N GLY A 4 -11.23 -21.26 1.04
CA GLY A 4 -11.49 -21.60 2.44
C GLY A 4 -10.27 -21.98 3.30
N ARG A 5 -9.15 -22.40 2.71
CA ARG A 5 -7.96 -22.76 3.49
C ARG A 5 -7.01 -21.58 3.78
N SER A 6 -7.15 -20.46 3.06
CA SER A 6 -6.30 -19.28 3.27
C SER A 6 -6.74 -18.41 4.45
N LEU A 7 -7.97 -18.58 4.91
CA LEU A 7 -8.55 -17.82 6.02
C LEU A 7 -8.50 -18.56 7.37
N ALA A 8 -8.17 -19.84 7.39
CA ALA A 8 -8.14 -20.67 8.61
C ALA A 8 -7.09 -20.25 9.67
N GLY A 9 -6.28 -19.24 9.40
CA GLY A 9 -5.36 -18.64 10.37
C GLY A 9 -5.86 -17.35 11.02
N ILE A 10 -7.01 -16.83 10.60
CA ILE A 10 -7.58 -15.54 11.08
C ILE A 10 -8.65 -15.77 12.17
N ASP A 11 -9.05 -17.03 12.39
CA ASP A 11 -10.28 -17.40 13.09
C ASP A 11 -10.23 -17.35 14.62
N THR A 12 -9.20 -16.73 15.23
CA THR A 12 -9.29 -16.44 16.66
C THR A 12 -9.96 -15.07 16.86
N PRO A 13 -10.99 -14.97 17.76
CA PRO A 13 -11.68 -13.70 18.02
C PRO A 13 -10.72 -12.54 18.32
N ALA A 14 -9.61 -12.85 19.00
CA ALA A 14 -8.57 -11.86 19.31
C ALA A 14 -7.86 -11.30 18.06
N ARG A 15 -7.60 -12.11 17.04
CA ARG A 15 -6.99 -11.65 15.78
C ARG A 15 -7.96 -10.82 14.95
N ILE A 16 -9.22 -11.23 14.89
CA ILE A 16 -10.27 -10.47 14.22
C ILE A 16 -10.42 -9.11 14.91
N ALA A 17 -10.50 -9.08 16.23
CA ALA A 17 -10.57 -7.84 16.99
C ALA A 17 -9.34 -6.95 16.74
N ALA A 18 -8.12 -7.50 16.78
CA ALA A 18 -6.90 -6.74 16.53
C ALA A 18 -6.84 -6.16 15.12
N THR A 19 -7.23 -6.91 14.08
CA THR A 19 -7.25 -6.41 12.70
C THR A 19 -8.34 -5.36 12.51
N ALA A 20 -9.51 -5.53 13.11
CA ALA A 20 -10.59 -4.55 13.07
C ALA A 20 -10.19 -3.24 13.78
N THR A 21 -9.56 -3.34 14.96
CA THR A 21 -9.08 -2.17 15.72
C THR A 21 -8.01 -1.42 14.92
N LEU A 22 -7.04 -2.13 14.33
CA LEU A 22 -6.01 -1.50 13.50
C LEU A 22 -6.63 -0.81 12.29
N GLY A 23 -7.57 -1.45 11.61
CA GLY A 23 -8.29 -0.85 10.49
C GLY A 23 -9.04 0.41 10.91
N ALA A 24 -9.82 0.34 11.99
CA ALA A 24 -10.56 1.50 12.51
C ALA A 24 -9.62 2.66 12.91
N THR A 25 -8.46 2.35 13.50
CA THR A 25 -7.46 3.37 13.86
C THR A 25 -6.91 4.07 12.62
N VAL A 26 -6.59 3.32 11.56
CA VAL A 26 -6.12 3.88 10.27
C VAL A 26 -7.18 4.78 9.66
N GLU A 27 -8.44 4.31 9.60
CA GLU A 27 -9.54 5.10 9.04
C GLU A 27 -9.82 6.37 9.85
N ALA A 28 -9.77 6.28 11.19
CA ALA A 28 -9.91 7.44 12.07
C ALA A 28 -8.78 8.46 11.87
N ALA A 29 -7.53 7.99 11.68
CA ALA A 29 -6.40 8.87 11.41
C ALA A 29 -6.53 9.55 10.03
N VAL A 30 -7.01 8.84 9.02
CA VAL A 30 -7.29 9.41 7.69
C VAL A 30 -8.40 10.46 7.77
N LEU A 31 -9.48 10.16 8.48
CA LEU A 31 -10.57 11.11 8.71
C LEU A 31 -10.08 12.35 9.46
N TRP A 32 -9.29 12.17 10.51
CA TRP A 32 -8.67 13.29 11.24
C TRP A 32 -7.77 14.15 10.36
N ARG A 33 -7.00 13.52 9.47
CA ARG A 33 -6.05 14.20 8.56
C ARG A 33 -6.76 15.03 7.49
N PHE A 34 -7.79 14.48 6.87
CA PHE A 34 -8.46 15.12 5.74
C PHE A 34 -9.71 15.90 6.16
N GLY A 35 -10.32 15.58 7.32
CA GLY A 35 -11.66 16.09 7.60
C GLY A 35 -12.66 15.68 6.51
N ILE A 36 -13.73 16.43 6.36
CA ILE A 36 -14.74 16.19 5.31
C ILE A 36 -14.33 17.00 4.06
N THR A 37 -13.37 16.47 3.30
CA THR A 37 -12.87 17.05 2.05
C THR A 37 -13.11 16.09 0.89
N ALA A 38 -13.06 16.61 -0.34
CA ALA A 38 -13.34 15.82 -1.54
C ALA A 38 -12.51 14.52 -1.65
N PRO A 39 -11.19 14.49 -1.40
CA PRO A 39 -10.39 13.28 -1.53
C PRO A 39 -10.54 12.27 -0.36
N LEU A 40 -11.26 12.62 0.72
CA LEU A 40 -11.40 11.73 1.90
C LEU A 40 -11.82 10.31 1.50
N GLY A 41 -12.87 10.18 0.66
CA GLY A 41 -13.38 8.88 0.24
C GLY A 41 -12.33 8.01 -0.45
N ALA A 42 -11.45 8.62 -1.23
CA ALA A 42 -10.35 7.90 -1.88
C ALA A 42 -9.35 7.33 -0.86
N TYR A 43 -9.00 8.11 0.16
CA TYR A 43 -8.02 7.67 1.16
C TYR A 43 -8.57 6.67 2.17
N LEU A 44 -9.85 6.76 2.54
CA LEU A 44 -10.54 5.70 3.28
C LEU A 44 -10.56 4.40 2.47
N PHE A 45 -10.91 4.48 1.19
CA PHE A 45 -10.87 3.33 0.31
C PHE A 45 -9.44 2.75 0.18
N PHE A 46 -8.40 3.61 0.10
CA PHE A 46 -7.00 3.15 0.12
C PHE A 46 -6.67 2.38 1.39
N GLY A 47 -7.06 2.88 2.57
CA GLY A 47 -6.84 2.20 3.85
C GLY A 47 -7.41 0.78 3.84
N ALA A 48 -8.67 0.63 3.39
CA ALA A 48 -9.33 -0.67 3.29
C ALA A 48 -8.61 -1.63 2.32
N VAL A 49 -8.30 -1.19 1.09
CA VAL A 49 -7.61 -2.07 0.13
C VAL A 49 -6.17 -2.36 0.52
N ALA A 50 -5.48 -1.44 1.21
CA ALA A 50 -4.15 -1.65 1.76
C ALA A 50 -4.14 -2.73 2.85
N ALA A 51 -5.15 -2.75 3.71
CA ALA A 51 -5.34 -3.80 4.71
C ALA A 51 -5.54 -5.17 4.04
N VAL A 52 -6.39 -5.26 3.02
CA VAL A 52 -6.63 -6.50 2.26
C VAL A 52 -5.37 -6.97 1.53
N ALA A 53 -4.65 -6.05 0.86
CA ALA A 53 -3.41 -6.37 0.16
C ALA A 53 -2.33 -6.88 1.13
N SER A 54 -2.18 -6.22 2.27
CA SER A 54 -1.23 -6.62 3.32
C SER A 54 -1.57 -8.00 3.89
N ALA A 55 -2.84 -8.24 4.20
CA ALA A 55 -3.29 -9.54 4.72
C ALA A 55 -3.07 -10.68 3.71
N THR A 56 -3.37 -10.45 2.43
CA THR A 56 -3.18 -11.47 1.38
C THR A 56 -1.71 -11.72 1.09
N ASP A 57 -0.86 -10.69 1.15
CA ASP A 57 0.58 -10.84 0.95
C ASP A 57 1.24 -11.57 2.12
N LEU A 58 0.83 -11.28 3.35
CA LEU A 58 1.27 -12.02 4.54
C LEU A 58 0.87 -13.50 4.50
N ALA A 59 -0.34 -13.80 4.01
CA ALA A 59 -0.87 -15.16 3.98
C ALA A 59 -0.32 -15.99 2.81
N SER A 60 -0.14 -15.39 1.63
CA SER A 60 0.15 -16.11 0.39
C SER A 60 1.35 -15.58 -0.40
N ARG A 61 1.98 -14.51 0.07
CA ARG A 61 3.05 -13.76 -0.63
C ARG A 61 2.65 -13.36 -2.05
N ARG A 62 1.39 -13.00 -2.20
CA ARG A 62 0.81 -12.54 -3.47
C ARG A 62 -0.26 -11.50 -3.22
N VAL A 63 -0.20 -10.41 -3.97
CA VAL A 63 -1.29 -9.44 -4.04
C VAL A 63 -2.19 -9.83 -5.22
N PRO A 64 -3.47 -10.19 -4.98
CA PRO A 64 -4.38 -10.59 -6.05
C PRO A 64 -4.63 -9.45 -7.04
N ASN A 65 -4.66 -9.75 -8.33
CA ASN A 65 -4.94 -8.74 -9.37
C ASN A 65 -6.27 -8.02 -9.16
N ARG A 66 -7.27 -8.70 -8.59
CA ARG A 66 -8.58 -8.10 -8.28
C ARG A 66 -8.47 -6.98 -7.25
N VAL A 67 -7.59 -7.14 -6.24
CA VAL A 67 -7.33 -6.12 -5.21
C VAL A 67 -6.64 -4.91 -5.85
N VAL A 68 -5.62 -5.16 -6.69
CA VAL A 68 -4.91 -4.10 -7.41
C VAL A 68 -5.85 -3.35 -8.35
N LEU A 69 -6.66 -4.09 -9.13
CA LEU A 69 -7.62 -3.49 -10.05
C LEU A 69 -8.67 -2.65 -9.32
N ALA A 70 -9.22 -3.17 -8.22
CA ALA A 70 -10.15 -2.44 -7.39
C ALA A 70 -9.49 -1.16 -6.83
N ALA A 71 -8.25 -1.26 -6.33
CA ALA A 71 -7.52 -0.11 -5.79
C ALA A 71 -7.27 0.97 -6.84
N VAL A 72 -6.85 0.58 -8.06
CA VAL A 72 -6.59 1.54 -9.14
C VAL A 72 -7.88 2.12 -9.71
N ALA A 73 -8.86 1.27 -10.05
CA ALA A 73 -10.10 1.73 -10.67
C ALA A 73 -10.97 2.51 -9.67
N GLY A 74 -11.20 1.96 -8.48
CA GLY A 74 -12.00 2.62 -7.44
C GLY A 74 -11.35 3.91 -6.95
N GLY A 75 -10.04 3.85 -6.66
CA GLY A 75 -9.28 5.04 -6.26
C GLY A 75 -9.22 6.09 -7.36
N GLY A 76 -8.99 5.68 -8.59
CA GLY A 76 -8.98 6.58 -9.76
C GLY A 76 -10.32 7.31 -9.94
N VAL A 77 -11.43 6.59 -9.82
CA VAL A 77 -12.78 7.19 -9.89
C VAL A 77 -12.99 8.17 -8.73
N LEU A 78 -12.66 7.78 -7.50
CA LEU A 78 -12.84 8.65 -6.32
C LEU A 78 -11.96 9.90 -6.39
N LEU A 79 -10.71 9.79 -6.86
CA LEU A 79 -9.82 10.92 -7.07
C LEU A 79 -10.28 11.80 -8.25
N ALA A 80 -10.84 11.22 -9.30
CA ALA A 80 -11.43 11.98 -10.40
C ALA A 80 -12.66 12.78 -9.95
N LEU A 81 -13.53 12.18 -9.13
CA LEU A 81 -14.65 12.88 -8.50
C LEU A 81 -14.16 14.01 -7.61
N ALA A 82 -13.14 13.80 -6.80
CA ALA A 82 -12.53 14.83 -5.97
C ALA A 82 -11.96 15.97 -6.83
N SER A 83 -11.28 15.65 -7.95
CA SER A 83 -10.80 16.66 -8.91
C SER A 83 -11.92 17.50 -9.51
N GLY A 84 -13.04 16.86 -9.84
CA GLY A 84 -14.21 17.56 -10.37
C GLY A 84 -14.84 18.50 -9.34
N LEU A 85 -14.95 18.05 -8.08
CA LEU A 85 -15.51 18.86 -6.98
C LEU A 85 -14.64 20.07 -6.64
N ASP A 86 -13.32 19.90 -6.64
CA ASP A 86 -12.35 20.95 -6.30
C ASP A 86 -11.91 21.77 -7.54
N ALA A 87 -12.41 21.43 -8.75
CA ALA A 87 -11.95 21.97 -10.04
C ALA A 87 -10.42 21.90 -10.22
N ALA A 88 -9.76 20.91 -9.63
CA ALA A 88 -8.31 20.75 -9.58
C ALA A 88 -7.88 19.46 -10.28
N TRP A 89 -7.57 19.54 -11.58
CA TRP A 89 -7.21 18.38 -12.41
C TRP A 89 -5.72 18.01 -12.36
N TRP A 90 -4.86 18.95 -11.97
CA TRP A 90 -3.42 18.69 -11.91
C TRP A 90 -3.04 17.59 -10.90
N PRO A 91 -3.61 17.52 -9.67
CA PRO A 91 -3.37 16.41 -8.77
C PRO A 91 -3.69 15.05 -9.39
N LEU A 92 -4.79 14.93 -10.15
CA LEU A 92 -5.16 13.69 -10.83
C LEU A 92 -4.16 13.32 -11.95
N ALA A 93 -3.76 14.28 -12.77
CA ALA A 93 -2.75 14.05 -13.80
C ALA A 93 -1.42 13.59 -13.18
N ARG A 94 -0.98 14.28 -12.12
CA ARG A 94 0.23 13.89 -11.36
C ARG A 94 0.09 12.50 -10.74
N ALA A 95 -1.08 12.14 -10.22
CA ALA A 95 -1.37 10.80 -9.69
C ALA A 95 -1.19 9.72 -10.76
N GLY A 96 -1.70 9.95 -11.98
CA GLY A 96 -1.51 9.05 -13.11
C GLY A 96 -0.05 8.92 -13.53
N ILE A 97 0.68 10.03 -13.60
CA ILE A 97 2.13 10.03 -13.91
C ILE A 97 2.89 9.26 -12.82
N ALA A 98 2.62 9.55 -11.55
CA ALA A 98 3.28 8.89 -10.43
C ALA A 98 3.00 7.38 -10.37
N MET A 99 1.79 6.96 -10.71
CA MET A 99 1.43 5.55 -10.85
C MET A 99 2.35 4.84 -11.85
N VAL A 100 2.55 5.43 -13.04
CA VAL A 100 3.40 4.85 -14.10
C VAL A 100 4.88 4.89 -13.70
N VAL A 101 5.34 6.03 -13.17
CA VAL A 101 6.74 6.21 -12.74
C VAL A 101 7.12 5.23 -11.64
N LEU A 102 6.27 5.09 -10.61
CA LEU A 102 6.59 4.22 -9.48
C LEU A 102 6.50 2.73 -9.87
N ALA A 103 5.52 2.36 -10.69
CA ALA A 103 5.45 1.02 -11.26
C ALA A 103 6.66 0.71 -12.16
N GLY A 104 7.04 1.65 -13.02
CA GLY A 104 8.21 1.52 -13.91
C GLY A 104 9.51 1.38 -13.14
N LEU A 105 9.71 2.18 -12.08
CA LEU A 105 10.88 2.07 -11.20
C LEU A 105 10.96 0.68 -10.54
N HIS A 106 9.85 0.21 -9.97
CA HIS A 106 9.82 -1.13 -9.34
C HIS A 106 9.99 -2.25 -10.37
N LEU A 107 9.45 -2.08 -11.57
CA LEU A 107 9.66 -3.03 -12.66
C LEU A 107 11.15 -3.07 -13.07
N ALA A 108 11.79 -1.91 -13.23
CA ALA A 108 13.21 -1.82 -13.54
C ALA A 108 14.07 -2.48 -12.45
N LEU A 109 13.75 -2.24 -11.16
CA LEU A 109 14.42 -2.91 -10.05
C LEU A 109 14.17 -4.43 -10.07
N GLY A 110 12.97 -4.88 -10.37
CA GLY A 110 12.63 -6.30 -10.49
C GLY A 110 13.37 -6.99 -11.64
N LEU A 111 13.58 -6.29 -12.76
CA LEU A 111 14.36 -6.79 -13.88
C LEU A 111 15.87 -6.81 -13.58
N ALA A 112 16.36 -5.79 -12.89
CA ALA A 112 17.77 -5.71 -12.47
C ALA A 112 18.12 -6.74 -11.38
N PHE A 113 17.16 -7.02 -10.49
CA PHE A 113 17.32 -7.93 -9.36
C PHE A 113 16.18 -8.97 -9.32
N PRO A 114 16.11 -9.92 -10.26
CA PRO A 114 14.98 -10.84 -10.44
C PRO A 114 14.63 -11.67 -9.20
N SER A 115 15.58 -11.80 -8.31
CA SER A 115 15.44 -12.57 -7.09
C SER A 115 15.03 -11.73 -5.88
N GLY A 116 14.98 -10.41 -6.03
CA GLY A 116 14.74 -9.48 -4.91
C GLY A 116 13.33 -8.89 -4.86
N MET A 117 12.65 -8.80 -6.00
CA MET A 117 11.35 -8.11 -6.10
C MET A 117 10.34 -8.92 -6.91
N GLY A 118 9.15 -9.07 -6.37
CA GLY A 118 8.05 -9.78 -7.01
C GLY A 118 7.19 -8.88 -7.91
N MET A 119 6.51 -9.46 -8.90
CA MET A 119 5.53 -8.71 -9.72
C MET A 119 4.35 -8.16 -8.90
N GLY A 120 4.10 -8.71 -7.72
CA GLY A 120 3.14 -8.16 -6.77
C GLY A 120 3.52 -6.77 -6.29
N ASP A 121 4.81 -6.58 -6.00
CA ASP A 121 5.37 -5.31 -5.51
C ASP A 121 5.30 -4.22 -6.59
N VAL A 122 5.57 -4.59 -7.85
CA VAL A 122 5.43 -3.68 -9.00
C VAL A 122 3.99 -3.17 -9.14
N LYS A 123 3.02 -4.07 -9.05
CA LYS A 123 1.60 -3.71 -9.13
C LYS A 123 1.16 -2.86 -7.94
N TRP A 124 1.63 -3.20 -6.74
CA TRP A 124 1.31 -2.44 -5.54
C TRP A 124 1.98 -1.07 -5.53
N ALA A 125 3.17 -0.94 -6.13
CA ALA A 125 3.82 0.34 -6.36
C ALA A 125 3.00 1.26 -7.28
N ALA A 126 2.34 0.71 -8.31
CA ALA A 126 1.40 1.48 -9.12
C ALA A 126 0.25 2.06 -8.26
N VAL A 127 -0.34 1.23 -7.38
CA VAL A 127 -1.38 1.69 -6.46
C VAL A 127 -0.84 2.79 -5.55
N ALA A 128 0.29 2.59 -4.89
CA ALA A 128 0.90 3.61 -4.04
C ALA A 128 1.18 4.90 -4.81
N GLY A 129 1.67 4.79 -6.06
CA GLY A 129 1.93 5.92 -6.95
C GLY A 129 0.68 6.74 -7.23
N LEU A 130 -0.46 6.10 -7.48
CA LEU A 130 -1.74 6.78 -7.72
C LEU A 130 -2.14 7.65 -6.53
N TYR A 131 -2.17 7.10 -5.32
CA TYR A 131 -2.64 7.82 -4.14
C TYR A 131 -1.64 8.85 -3.61
N LEU A 132 -0.35 8.50 -3.57
CA LEU A 132 0.70 9.42 -3.13
C LEU A 132 0.94 10.52 -4.16
N GLY A 133 0.82 10.21 -5.44
CA GLY A 133 0.93 11.17 -6.53
C GLY A 133 -0.10 12.28 -6.49
N TRP A 134 -1.31 12.00 -6.04
CA TRP A 134 -2.32 13.03 -5.78
C TRP A 134 -1.82 14.07 -4.76
N LEU A 135 -1.20 13.63 -3.68
CA LEU A 135 -0.68 14.52 -2.64
C LEU A 135 0.56 15.29 -3.09
N GLY A 136 1.42 14.67 -3.89
CA GLY A 136 2.61 15.33 -4.42
C GLY A 136 3.85 14.44 -4.47
N TRP A 137 4.89 14.93 -5.14
CA TRP A 137 6.18 14.25 -5.23
C TRP A 137 6.84 13.99 -3.87
N PRO A 138 6.77 14.92 -2.88
CA PRO A 138 7.30 14.64 -1.55
C PRO A 138 6.62 13.45 -0.87
N ALA A 139 5.31 13.29 -1.02
CA ALA A 139 4.59 12.16 -0.44
C ALA A 139 5.05 10.82 -1.05
N ILE A 140 5.29 10.77 -2.37
CA ILE A 140 5.84 9.59 -3.04
C ILE A 140 7.22 9.23 -2.47
N ALA A 141 8.12 10.24 -2.37
CA ALA A 141 9.47 10.02 -1.83
C ALA A 141 9.40 9.54 -0.38
N THR A 142 8.61 10.20 0.47
CA THR A 142 8.45 9.82 1.87
C THR A 142 7.89 8.42 2.02
N GLY A 143 6.80 8.08 1.33
CA GLY A 143 6.16 6.77 1.41
C GLY A 143 7.08 5.64 0.92
N THR A 144 7.78 5.87 -0.19
CA THR A 144 8.72 4.89 -0.74
C THR A 144 9.93 4.68 0.17
N LEU A 145 10.55 5.76 0.64
CA LEU A 145 11.70 5.69 1.55
C LEU A 145 11.32 5.00 2.87
N LEU A 146 10.18 5.34 3.46
CA LEU A 146 9.70 4.69 4.68
C LEU A 146 9.46 3.20 4.46
N ALA A 147 8.79 2.82 3.36
CA ALA A 147 8.51 1.42 3.04
C ALA A 147 9.80 0.59 2.99
N PHE A 148 10.78 1.05 2.22
CA PHE A 148 12.05 0.33 2.09
C PHE A 148 12.90 0.37 3.36
N SER A 149 12.93 1.50 4.08
CA SER A 149 13.69 1.62 5.34
C SER A 149 13.13 0.68 6.41
N VAL A 150 11.82 0.66 6.60
CA VAL A 150 11.18 -0.23 7.59
C VAL A 150 11.36 -1.70 7.19
N ALA A 151 11.21 -2.03 5.90
CA ALA A 151 11.45 -3.38 5.42
C ALA A 151 12.92 -3.81 5.63
N ALA A 152 13.88 -2.93 5.34
CA ALA A 152 15.31 -3.21 5.55
C ALA A 152 15.64 -3.41 7.03
N LEU A 153 15.13 -2.54 7.92
CA LEU A 153 15.30 -2.68 9.37
C LEU A 153 14.67 -3.96 9.89
N PHE A 154 13.49 -4.32 9.40
CA PHE A 154 12.84 -5.58 9.76
C PHE A 154 13.66 -6.80 9.35
N VAL A 155 14.17 -6.82 8.11
CA VAL A 155 15.04 -7.91 7.62
C VAL A 155 16.34 -7.96 8.41
N LEU A 156 16.93 -6.82 8.73
CA LEU A 156 18.15 -6.75 9.55
C LEU A 156 17.89 -7.31 10.96
N ALA A 157 16.83 -6.86 11.63
CA ALA A 157 16.46 -7.34 12.95
C ALA A 157 16.22 -8.86 12.96
N LEU A 158 15.51 -9.35 11.92
CA LEU A 158 15.26 -10.78 11.78
C LEU A 158 16.55 -11.59 11.57
N ARG A 159 17.51 -11.05 10.80
CA ARG A 159 18.85 -11.69 10.64
C ARG A 159 19.66 -11.70 11.89
N LEU A 160 19.62 -10.63 12.69
CA LEU A 160 20.34 -10.57 13.96
C LEU A 160 19.71 -11.48 15.03
N ALA A 161 18.40 -11.61 15.02
CA ALA A 161 17.67 -12.46 15.97
C ALA A 161 17.70 -13.96 15.61
N THR A 162 17.98 -14.29 14.34
CA THR A 162 17.97 -15.68 13.89
C THR A 162 19.30 -16.03 13.22
N SER A 163 19.94 -17.12 13.64
CA SER A 163 21.16 -17.64 12.97
C SER A 163 20.88 -18.23 11.58
N ARG A 164 19.74 -17.92 10.97
CA ARG A 164 19.34 -18.45 9.65
C ARG A 164 20.22 -17.87 8.55
N ARG A 165 21.13 -18.70 8.05
CA ARG A 165 21.91 -18.44 6.85
C ARG A 165 21.07 -18.86 5.63
N GLY A 166 20.30 -17.95 5.07
CA GLY A 166 19.49 -18.24 3.89
C GLY A 166 18.79 -17.00 3.36
N ARG A 167 18.15 -17.15 2.19
CA ARG A 167 17.38 -16.06 1.55
C ARG A 167 16.11 -15.82 2.36
N LEU A 168 15.99 -14.64 2.96
CA LEU A 168 14.78 -14.19 3.61
C LEU A 168 13.89 -13.53 2.55
N VAL A 169 12.79 -14.17 2.22
CA VAL A 169 11.74 -13.57 1.38
C VAL A 169 10.68 -12.99 2.30
N VAL A 170 10.56 -11.68 2.30
CA VAL A 170 9.64 -10.92 3.16
C VAL A 170 8.51 -10.36 2.31
N PRO A 171 7.23 -10.47 2.72
CA PRO A 171 6.12 -9.83 2.02
C PRO A 171 6.30 -8.31 2.07
N MET A 172 6.28 -7.65 0.90
CA MET A 172 6.55 -6.21 0.78
C MET A 172 5.29 -5.34 0.88
N ALA A 173 4.12 -5.86 0.52
CA ALA A 173 2.89 -5.06 0.53
C ALA A 173 2.56 -4.44 1.89
N PRO A 174 2.76 -5.09 3.05
CA PRO A 174 2.55 -4.45 4.36
C PRO A 174 3.45 -3.24 4.57
N PHE A 175 4.73 -3.33 4.20
CA PHE A 175 5.68 -2.23 4.36
C PHE A 175 5.37 -1.06 3.42
N MET A 176 5.03 -1.37 2.18
CA MET A 176 4.62 -0.35 1.20
C MET A 176 3.31 0.33 1.61
N SER A 177 2.34 -0.43 2.12
CA SER A 177 1.08 0.12 2.64
C SER A 177 1.31 1.00 3.86
N ALA A 178 2.12 0.56 4.82
CA ALA A 178 2.46 1.33 6.02
C ALA A 178 3.21 2.62 5.66
N GLY A 179 4.22 2.54 4.79
CA GLY A 179 4.95 3.71 4.30
C GLY A 179 4.04 4.71 3.60
N ALA A 180 3.13 4.23 2.74
CA ALA A 180 2.16 5.07 2.06
C ALA A 180 1.18 5.72 3.05
N LEU A 181 0.63 4.98 4.01
CA LEU A 181 -0.28 5.51 5.03
C LEU A 181 0.40 6.59 5.88
N VAL A 182 1.63 6.36 6.33
CA VAL A 182 2.38 7.39 7.07
C VAL A 182 2.61 8.63 6.20
N ALA A 183 3.01 8.45 4.92
CA ALA A 183 3.19 9.58 4.01
C ALA A 183 1.88 10.35 3.78
N ILE A 184 0.74 9.67 3.68
CA ILE A 184 -0.60 10.29 3.58
C ILE A 184 -0.90 11.13 4.82
N LEU A 185 -0.59 10.63 6.00
CA LEU A 185 -0.88 11.33 7.26
C LEU A 185 0.02 12.55 7.49
N VAL A 186 1.27 12.53 7.03
CA VAL A 186 2.25 13.62 7.24
C VAL A 186 2.36 14.59 6.06
N ALA A 187 1.78 14.29 4.90
CA ALA A 187 1.79 15.16 3.74
C ALA A 187 1.14 16.53 4.07
N ARG A 188 1.81 17.60 3.66
CA ARG A 188 1.33 18.99 3.85
C ARG A 188 0.83 19.55 2.54
#